data_006132c84aedd0cd5daa8c13c633be39
#
_entry.id   006132c84aedd0cd5daa8c13c633be39
#
_cell.length_a   1.000
_cell.length_b   1.000
_cell.length_c   1.000
_cell.angle_alpha   90.00
_cell.angle_beta   90.00
_cell.angle_gamma   90.00
#
_symmetry.space_group_name_H-M   'P 1'
#
loop_
_entity.id
_entity.type
_entity.pdbx_description
1 polymer ?
#
loop_
_entity_poly.entity_id
_entity_poly.type
_entity_poly.pdbx_seq_one_letter_code
_entity_poly.pdbx_strand_id
1 'polypeptide(L)'
;MNIFKQTDSLSLMKGMEKETVDLVLTDPPYIISKPSGFKSVVNGEKRFAVSTEHGEWDKPENFSLEDLGESVNEYYRVLKKHGTAIVFCDLWKISKVKRLMEKAGFKQIRMIEWIKTNPVPLNSKRNYLSNAREIALLGVKVSKPTFNSSYDNGIYQFPICHEKGRFHPTQKPYPLMWALIEKHSNAGDVVLDTFAGAATTLIAAKNLQRKYIGCELDKEYYDKAEERLK
;
A
#
# COMPACT_ATOMS: atom_id res chain seq x y z
N MET A 1 -11.24 -1.35 18.98
CA MET A 1 -11.25 -2.75 18.55
C MET A 1 -10.28 -2.88 17.40
N ASN A 2 -9.33 -3.81 17.46
CA ASN A 2 -8.38 -4.08 16.39
C ASN A 2 -8.83 -5.34 15.64
N ILE A 3 -8.85 -5.28 14.31
CA ILE A 3 -9.35 -6.37 13.47
C ILE A 3 -8.30 -6.67 12.41
N PHE A 4 -7.91 -7.94 12.28
CA PHE A 4 -7.14 -8.44 11.15
C PHE A 4 -7.76 -9.77 10.71
N LYS A 5 -8.08 -9.91 9.42
CA LYS A 5 -8.80 -11.08 8.89
C LYS A 5 -8.14 -11.63 7.64
N GLN A 6 -8.16 -12.94 7.50
CA GLN A 6 -7.85 -13.60 6.24
C GLN A 6 -9.08 -13.54 5.33
N THR A 7 -9.12 -12.59 4.41
CA THR A 7 -10.20 -12.39 3.44
C THR A 7 -9.76 -11.40 2.36
N ASP A 8 -10.53 -11.27 1.30
CA ASP A 8 -10.33 -10.22 0.30
C ASP A 8 -10.83 -8.85 0.78
N SER A 9 -10.34 -7.80 0.10
CA SER A 9 -10.60 -6.41 0.43
C SER A 9 -12.08 -6.03 0.37
N LEU A 10 -12.80 -6.48 -0.66
CA LEU A 10 -14.21 -6.13 -0.86
C LEU A 10 -15.11 -6.84 0.14
N SER A 11 -14.86 -8.12 0.43
CA SER A 11 -15.59 -8.88 1.44
C SER A 11 -15.41 -8.29 2.83
N LEU A 12 -14.19 -7.85 3.19
CA LEU A 12 -13.98 -7.12 4.45
C LEU A 12 -14.84 -5.87 4.50
N MET A 13 -14.74 -5.00 3.48
CA MET A 13 -15.38 -3.70 3.51
C MET A 13 -16.90 -3.76 3.39
N LYS A 14 -17.45 -4.71 2.61
CA LYS A 14 -18.92 -4.94 2.56
C LYS A 14 -19.52 -5.25 3.92
N GLY A 15 -18.76 -5.86 4.82
CA GLY A 15 -19.15 -6.12 6.20
C GLY A 15 -19.01 -4.92 7.15
N MET A 16 -18.50 -3.79 6.69
CA MET A 16 -18.27 -2.58 7.50
C MET A 16 -19.39 -1.56 7.32
N GLU A 17 -19.76 -0.90 8.40
CA GLU A 17 -20.64 0.25 8.33
C GLU A 17 -19.96 1.44 7.64
N LYS A 18 -20.77 2.30 7.01
CA LYS A 18 -20.28 3.56 6.45
C LYS A 18 -19.74 4.48 7.56
N GLU A 19 -18.76 5.30 7.18
CA GLU A 19 -18.24 6.37 8.05
C GLU A 19 -17.67 5.87 9.39
N THR A 20 -16.93 4.76 9.37
CA THR A 20 -16.29 4.14 10.54
C THR A 20 -14.78 4.30 10.58
N VAL A 21 -14.14 4.66 9.44
CA VAL A 21 -12.69 4.75 9.26
C VAL A 21 -12.26 6.20 9.17
N ASP A 22 -11.13 6.55 9.80
CA ASP A 22 -10.55 7.89 9.75
C ASP A 22 -9.48 8.01 8.67
N LEU A 23 -8.66 6.97 8.48
CA LEU A 23 -7.59 6.91 7.49
C LEU A 23 -7.62 5.56 6.77
N VAL A 24 -7.68 5.59 5.44
CA VAL A 24 -7.30 4.45 4.59
C VAL A 24 -5.85 4.65 4.16
N LEU A 25 -4.97 3.69 4.46
CA LEU A 25 -3.58 3.66 4.02
C LEU A 25 -3.27 2.26 3.51
N THR A 26 -3.17 2.10 2.19
CA THR A 26 -3.17 0.78 1.57
C THR A 26 -2.34 0.71 0.31
N ASP A 27 -1.84 -0.49 0.02
CA ASP A 27 -0.93 -0.79 -1.09
C ASP A 27 -1.50 -1.93 -1.96
N PRO A 28 -2.52 -1.65 -2.80
CA PRO A 28 -3.15 -2.66 -3.63
C PRO A 28 -2.19 -3.17 -4.71
N PRO A 29 -2.46 -4.34 -5.33
CA PRO A 29 -1.71 -4.86 -6.44
C PRO A 29 -1.56 -3.85 -7.58
N TYR A 30 -0.33 -3.71 -8.12
CA TYR A 30 -0.07 -2.74 -9.19
C TYR A 30 -0.42 -3.28 -10.57
N ILE A 31 -0.74 -4.58 -10.68
CA ILE A 31 -1.08 -5.26 -11.93
C ILE A 31 0.07 -5.08 -12.95
N ILE A 32 1.29 -5.27 -12.50
CA ILE A 32 2.51 -5.09 -13.30
C ILE A 32 3.25 -6.40 -13.56
N SER A 33 2.81 -7.50 -12.96
CA SER A 33 3.38 -8.83 -13.17
C SER A 33 3.27 -9.21 -14.64
N LYS A 34 4.43 -9.55 -15.23
CA LYS A 34 4.52 -10.06 -16.60
C LYS A 34 5.11 -11.47 -16.54
N PRO A 35 4.67 -12.40 -17.39
CA PRO A 35 5.18 -13.77 -17.42
C PRO A 35 6.63 -13.89 -17.91
N SER A 36 7.41 -12.80 -17.96
CA SER A 36 8.78 -12.77 -18.46
C SER A 36 9.77 -12.43 -17.35
N GLY A 37 10.41 -13.44 -16.79
CA GLY A 37 11.63 -13.27 -15.99
C GLY A 37 12.88 -13.23 -16.87
N PHE A 38 13.84 -12.36 -16.58
CA PHE A 38 15.18 -12.44 -17.18
C PHE A 38 15.98 -13.54 -16.48
N LYS A 39 16.29 -14.61 -17.20
CA LYS A 39 17.24 -15.61 -16.74
C LYS A 39 18.63 -15.22 -17.28
N SER A 40 19.55 -14.84 -16.40
CA SER A 40 20.95 -14.68 -16.79
C SER A 40 21.64 -16.04 -16.67
N VAL A 41 22.04 -16.60 -17.82
CA VAL A 41 22.88 -17.79 -17.91
C VAL A 41 24.28 -17.32 -18.30
N VAL A 42 25.28 -17.58 -17.46
CA VAL A 42 26.70 -17.36 -17.77
C VAL A 42 27.38 -18.70 -17.61
N ASN A 43 28.01 -19.20 -18.68
CA ASN A 43 28.72 -20.50 -18.74
C ASN A 43 27.85 -21.72 -18.36
N GLY A 44 26.54 -21.72 -18.75
CA GLY A 44 25.66 -22.85 -18.48
C GLY A 44 25.09 -22.90 -17.04
N GLU A 45 25.55 -22.08 -16.13
CA GLU A 45 25.04 -22.00 -14.75
C GLU A 45 24.06 -20.84 -14.56
N LYS A 46 22.92 -21.11 -13.92
CA LYS A 46 21.92 -20.11 -13.53
C LYS A 46 22.49 -19.26 -12.40
N ARG A 47 23.01 -18.07 -12.69
CA ARG A 47 23.55 -17.14 -11.68
C ARG A 47 22.50 -16.22 -11.06
N PHE A 48 21.45 -15.91 -11.78
CA PHE A 48 20.37 -15.03 -11.29
C PHE A 48 19.07 -15.29 -12.04
N ALA A 49 17.99 -15.49 -11.32
CA ALA A 49 16.65 -15.33 -11.84
C ALA A 49 16.05 -14.08 -11.17
N VAL A 50 15.92 -12.99 -11.90
CA VAL A 50 15.06 -11.88 -11.45
C VAL A 50 13.67 -12.22 -11.94
N SER A 51 12.82 -12.71 -11.05
CA SER A 51 11.41 -12.84 -11.33
C SER A 51 10.82 -11.43 -11.40
N THR A 52 10.15 -11.11 -12.48
CA THR A 52 9.24 -9.96 -12.57
C THR A 52 7.83 -10.34 -12.10
N GLU A 53 7.66 -11.56 -11.61
CA GLU A 53 6.46 -12.02 -10.95
C GLU A 53 6.50 -11.56 -9.49
N HIS A 54 5.57 -10.70 -9.13
CA HIS A 54 5.41 -10.19 -7.78
C HIS A 54 4.53 -11.10 -6.91
N GLY A 55 3.94 -12.14 -7.48
CA GLY A 55 3.04 -13.11 -6.87
C GLY A 55 1.75 -13.26 -7.67
N GLU A 56 0.97 -14.31 -7.35
CA GLU A 56 -0.32 -14.57 -7.99
C GLU A 56 -1.31 -13.39 -7.79
N TRP A 57 -1.21 -12.70 -6.67
CA TRP A 57 -2.06 -11.55 -6.31
C TRP A 57 -1.87 -10.32 -7.22
N ASP A 58 -0.75 -10.18 -7.94
CA ASP A 58 -0.49 -9.04 -8.85
C ASP A 58 -0.77 -9.39 -10.32
N LYS A 59 -1.37 -10.54 -10.60
CA LYS A 59 -1.76 -10.93 -11.95
C LYS A 59 -3.08 -10.28 -12.35
N PRO A 60 -3.22 -9.84 -13.63
CA PRO A 60 -4.45 -9.19 -14.11
C PRO A 60 -5.73 -10.02 -13.99
N GLU A 61 -5.60 -11.34 -13.99
CA GLU A 61 -6.71 -12.26 -13.80
C GLU A 61 -7.21 -12.34 -12.34
N ASN A 62 -6.36 -11.97 -11.37
CA ASN A 62 -6.67 -12.04 -9.94
C ASN A 62 -7.03 -10.68 -9.33
N PHE A 63 -6.58 -9.59 -9.95
CA PHE A 63 -6.95 -8.23 -9.56
C PHE A 63 -6.90 -7.30 -10.78
N SER A 64 -7.94 -6.52 -11.00
CA SER A 64 -8.10 -5.64 -12.17
C SER A 64 -8.23 -4.16 -11.76
N LEU A 65 -8.24 -3.27 -12.75
CA LEU A 65 -8.56 -1.86 -12.50
C LEU A 65 -10.03 -1.63 -12.13
N GLU A 66 -10.92 -2.56 -12.47
CA GLU A 66 -12.32 -2.54 -12.08
C GLU A 66 -12.44 -2.88 -10.59
N ASP A 67 -11.74 -3.93 -10.12
CA ASP A 67 -11.67 -4.31 -8.71
C ASP A 67 -11.08 -3.18 -7.85
N LEU A 68 -10.04 -2.50 -8.36
CA LEU A 68 -9.50 -1.30 -7.71
C LEU A 68 -10.55 -0.18 -7.66
N GLY A 69 -11.34 -0.02 -8.72
CA GLY A 69 -12.42 0.97 -8.77
C GLY A 69 -13.51 0.69 -7.73
N GLU A 70 -13.91 -0.58 -7.58
CA GLU A 70 -14.86 -1.00 -6.54
C GLU A 70 -14.26 -0.76 -5.13
N SER A 71 -13.00 -1.13 -4.93
CA SER A 71 -12.30 -0.89 -3.66
C SER A 71 -12.25 0.62 -3.32
N VAL A 72 -11.95 1.48 -4.29
CA VAL A 72 -11.91 2.95 -4.10
C VAL A 72 -13.30 3.51 -3.74
N ASN A 73 -14.38 2.99 -4.31
CA ASN A 73 -15.74 3.36 -3.94
C ASN A 73 -16.04 2.96 -2.48
N GLU A 74 -15.62 1.75 -2.08
CA GLU A 74 -15.77 1.27 -0.71
C GLU A 74 -14.91 2.08 0.28
N TYR A 75 -13.68 2.48 -0.09
CA TYR A 75 -12.88 3.39 0.74
C TYR A 75 -13.63 4.68 1.01
N TYR A 76 -14.23 5.28 -0.03
CA TYR A 76 -15.03 6.49 0.14
C TYR A 76 -16.24 6.26 1.04
N ARG A 77 -16.93 5.11 0.93
CA ARG A 77 -18.09 4.76 1.74
C ARG A 77 -17.75 4.61 3.22
N VAL A 78 -16.69 3.84 3.54
CA VAL A 78 -16.31 3.52 4.93
C VAL A 78 -15.58 4.67 5.63
N LEU A 79 -14.93 5.57 4.88
CA LEU A 79 -14.31 6.77 5.46
C LEU A 79 -15.35 7.68 6.09
N LYS A 80 -15.05 8.20 7.26
CA LYS A 80 -15.78 9.31 7.87
C LYS A 80 -15.66 10.57 7.01
N LYS A 81 -16.57 11.52 7.21
CA LYS A 81 -16.37 12.89 6.68
C LYS A 81 -15.04 13.42 7.19
N HIS A 82 -14.29 14.09 6.32
CA HIS A 82 -12.94 14.59 6.59
C HIS A 82 -11.85 13.51 6.68
N GLY A 83 -12.18 12.24 6.52
CA GLY A 83 -11.21 11.14 6.44
C GLY A 83 -10.38 11.21 5.17
N THR A 84 -9.20 10.61 5.23
CA THR A 84 -8.21 10.61 4.15
C THR A 84 -8.01 9.19 3.62
N ALA A 85 -7.90 9.04 2.31
CA ALA A 85 -7.40 7.82 1.68
C ALA A 85 -6.02 8.07 1.06
N ILE A 86 -5.06 7.21 1.36
CA ILE A 86 -3.73 7.15 0.75
C ILE A 86 -3.60 5.78 0.08
N VAL A 87 -3.58 5.77 -1.24
CA VAL A 87 -3.57 4.55 -2.05
C VAL A 87 -2.28 4.52 -2.88
N PHE A 88 -1.38 3.59 -2.58
CA PHE A 88 -0.20 3.37 -3.39
C PHE A 88 -0.57 2.83 -4.76
N CYS A 89 0.20 3.17 -5.78
CA CYS A 89 -0.06 2.73 -7.14
C CYS A 89 1.19 2.78 -8.02
N ASP A 90 1.13 2.08 -9.14
CA ASP A 90 2.14 2.21 -10.19
C ASP A 90 2.14 3.61 -10.80
N LEU A 91 3.34 4.19 -10.95
CA LEU A 91 3.55 5.51 -11.57
C LEU A 91 2.85 5.65 -12.92
N TRP A 92 2.89 4.62 -13.75
CA TRP A 92 2.27 4.62 -15.09
C TRP A 92 0.74 4.51 -15.08
N LYS A 93 0.16 4.21 -13.93
CA LYS A 93 -1.30 4.12 -13.72
C LYS A 93 -1.89 5.28 -12.92
N ILE A 94 -1.07 6.22 -12.47
CA ILE A 94 -1.48 7.33 -11.60
C ILE A 94 -2.73 8.07 -12.12
N SER A 95 -2.80 8.35 -13.43
CA SER A 95 -3.93 9.05 -14.03
C SER A 95 -5.23 8.24 -13.96
N LYS A 96 -5.13 6.90 -14.03
CA LYS A 96 -6.28 6.01 -13.93
C LYS A 96 -6.79 5.97 -12.49
N VAL A 97 -5.88 5.77 -11.53
CA VAL A 97 -6.22 5.76 -10.09
C VAL A 97 -6.82 7.10 -9.66
N LYS A 98 -6.24 8.22 -10.12
CA LYS A 98 -6.79 9.56 -9.88
C LYS A 98 -8.25 9.68 -10.36
N ARG A 99 -8.56 9.21 -11.58
CA ARG A 99 -9.93 9.22 -12.11
C ARG A 99 -10.88 8.35 -11.28
N LEU A 100 -10.44 7.19 -10.80
CA LEU A 100 -11.23 6.34 -9.91
C LEU A 100 -11.57 7.07 -8.61
N MET A 101 -10.58 7.72 -8.00
CA MET A 101 -10.79 8.51 -6.78
C MET A 101 -11.73 9.70 -7.02
N GLU A 102 -11.56 10.43 -8.14
CA GLU A 102 -12.46 11.54 -8.52
C GLU A 102 -13.91 11.05 -8.72
N LYS A 103 -14.08 9.92 -9.41
CA LYS A 103 -15.40 9.30 -9.64
C LYS A 103 -16.07 8.86 -8.34
N ALA A 104 -15.31 8.32 -7.39
CA ALA A 104 -15.80 7.96 -6.06
C ALA A 104 -16.20 9.18 -5.20
N GLY A 105 -15.73 10.40 -5.56
CA GLY A 105 -16.08 11.64 -4.88
C GLY A 105 -14.97 12.26 -4.05
N PHE A 106 -13.76 11.68 -4.03
CA PHE A 106 -12.61 12.26 -3.33
C PHE A 106 -12.26 13.64 -3.87
N LYS A 107 -11.88 14.53 -2.96
CA LYS A 107 -11.44 15.90 -3.23
C LYS A 107 -9.97 16.08 -2.84
N GLN A 108 -9.39 17.21 -3.22
CA GLN A 108 -8.03 17.60 -2.84
C GLN A 108 -6.99 16.51 -3.14
N ILE A 109 -7.12 15.83 -4.28
CA ILE A 109 -6.21 14.74 -4.64
C ILE A 109 -4.80 15.29 -4.80
N ARG A 110 -3.82 14.69 -4.09
CA ARG A 110 -2.39 15.03 -4.10
C ARG A 110 -1.56 13.79 -4.28
N MET A 111 -0.38 13.96 -4.82
CA MET A 111 0.60 12.89 -4.97
C MET A 111 1.53 12.87 -3.75
N ILE A 112 1.79 11.66 -3.27
CA ILE A 112 2.86 11.33 -2.34
C ILE A 112 3.92 10.56 -3.12
N GLU A 113 5.19 10.90 -2.93
CA GLU A 113 6.33 10.23 -3.53
C GLU A 113 7.24 9.66 -2.44
N TRP A 114 7.47 8.34 -2.47
CA TRP A 114 8.50 7.71 -1.66
C TRP A 114 9.76 7.50 -2.51
N ILE A 115 10.84 8.20 -2.13
CA ILE A 115 12.17 8.05 -2.71
C ILE A 115 12.94 7.03 -1.87
N LYS A 116 13.33 5.92 -2.49
CA LYS A 116 14.13 4.86 -1.89
C LYS A 116 15.57 5.34 -1.78
N THR A 117 16.10 5.47 -0.57
CA THR A 117 17.49 5.92 -0.35
C THR A 117 18.54 4.87 -0.70
N ASN A 118 18.11 3.61 -0.83
CA ASN A 118 18.94 2.45 -1.19
C ASN A 118 18.27 1.58 -2.26
N PRO A 119 17.92 2.15 -3.44
CA PRO A 119 17.22 1.38 -4.46
C PRO A 119 18.07 0.20 -4.94
N VAL A 120 17.41 -0.91 -5.22
CA VAL A 120 18.08 -2.09 -5.77
C VAL A 120 18.34 -1.86 -7.26
N PRO A 121 19.60 -1.87 -7.73
CA PRO A 121 19.92 -1.79 -9.14
C PRO A 121 19.57 -3.12 -9.82
N LEU A 122 18.65 -3.08 -10.75
CA LEU A 122 18.41 -4.18 -11.67
C LEU A 122 19.53 -4.19 -12.71
N ASN A 123 20.55 -5.05 -12.52
CA ASN A 123 21.63 -5.22 -13.47
C ASN A 123 22.52 -3.98 -13.66
N SER A 124 23.30 -3.64 -12.66
CA SER A 124 24.16 -2.45 -12.58
C SER A 124 25.17 -2.25 -13.74
N LYS A 125 25.46 -3.28 -14.55
CA LYS A 125 26.34 -3.17 -15.71
C LYS A 125 25.63 -2.81 -17.02
N ARG A 126 24.31 -3.01 -17.10
CA ARG A 126 23.52 -2.79 -18.32
C ARG A 126 22.41 -1.76 -18.15
N ASN A 127 21.82 -1.67 -16.95
CA ASN A 127 20.79 -0.69 -16.65
C ASN A 127 21.39 0.40 -15.78
N TYR A 128 21.32 1.63 -16.22
CA TYR A 128 21.90 2.80 -15.55
C TYR A 128 20.92 3.54 -14.64
N LEU A 129 19.61 3.26 -14.76
CA LEU A 129 18.58 3.81 -13.87
C LEU A 129 18.01 2.71 -12.99
N SER A 130 17.98 2.97 -11.68
CA SER A 130 17.30 2.11 -10.71
C SER A 130 15.86 2.59 -10.47
N ASN A 131 14.95 1.67 -10.13
CA ASN A 131 13.59 2.02 -9.71
C ASN A 131 13.61 2.54 -8.26
N ALA A 132 13.94 3.83 -8.13
CA ALA A 132 14.11 4.48 -6.83
C ALA A 132 12.84 5.13 -6.29
N ARG A 133 11.70 5.03 -6.97
CA ARG A 133 10.49 5.77 -6.62
C ARG A 133 9.27 4.87 -6.57
N GLU A 134 8.44 5.13 -5.58
CA GLU A 134 7.05 4.66 -5.53
C GLU A 134 6.14 5.84 -5.20
N ILE A 135 4.91 5.76 -5.63
CA ILE A 135 3.94 6.84 -5.46
C ILE A 135 2.67 6.34 -4.79
N ALA A 136 1.99 7.26 -4.13
CA ALA A 136 0.62 7.09 -3.70
C ALA A 136 -0.21 8.33 -4.06
N LEU A 137 -1.51 8.15 -4.20
CA LEU A 137 -2.45 9.26 -4.27
C LEU A 137 -3.17 9.40 -2.93
N LEU A 138 -3.14 10.62 -2.42
CA LEU A 138 -3.93 11.05 -1.27
C LEU A 138 -5.19 11.70 -1.77
N GLY A 139 -6.35 11.35 -1.22
CA GLY A 139 -7.62 12.02 -1.47
C GLY A 139 -8.42 12.18 -0.18
N VAL A 140 -9.21 13.23 -0.09
CA VAL A 140 -9.97 13.60 1.11
C VAL A 140 -11.46 13.43 0.86
N LYS A 141 -12.18 12.83 1.81
CA LYS A 141 -13.64 12.80 1.78
C LYS A 141 -14.18 14.13 2.32
N VAL A 142 -14.85 14.89 1.44
CA VAL A 142 -15.41 16.21 1.67
C VAL A 142 -14.34 17.31 1.75
N SER A 143 -13.79 17.63 2.91
CA SER A 143 -12.82 18.73 3.12
C SER A 143 -12.21 18.67 4.53
N LYS A 144 -11.24 19.53 4.83
CA LYS A 144 -10.64 19.73 6.15
C LYS A 144 -10.16 18.40 6.79
N PRO A 145 -9.23 17.67 6.16
CA PRO A 145 -8.71 16.43 6.71
C PRO A 145 -7.92 16.65 7.99
N THR A 146 -7.76 15.60 8.79
CA THR A 146 -6.71 15.58 9.81
C THR A 146 -5.35 15.72 9.15
N PHE A 147 -4.58 16.72 9.58
CA PHE A 147 -3.23 16.95 9.10
C PHE A 147 -2.36 17.52 10.21
N ASN A 148 -1.54 16.69 10.80
CA ASN A 148 -0.69 16.98 11.96
C ASN A 148 0.70 17.47 11.54
N SER A 149 0.75 18.43 10.61
CA SER A 149 1.98 19.08 10.17
C SER A 149 1.64 20.50 9.70
N SER A 150 2.56 21.42 9.84
CA SER A 150 2.40 22.78 9.31
C SER A 150 2.70 22.88 7.82
N TYR A 151 3.56 22.01 7.31
CA TYR A 151 3.98 21.96 5.92
C TYR A 151 4.44 20.54 5.54
N ASP A 152 4.07 20.09 4.35
CA ASP A 152 4.53 18.82 3.77
C ASP A 152 4.51 18.94 2.24
N ASN A 153 5.62 18.64 1.59
CA ASN A 153 5.73 18.64 0.14
C ASN A 153 5.32 17.31 -0.52
N GLY A 154 4.95 16.32 0.27
CA GLY A 154 4.56 14.99 -0.20
C GLY A 154 5.73 14.08 -0.60
N ILE A 155 6.98 14.47 -0.29
CA ILE A 155 8.19 13.71 -0.63
C ILE A 155 8.76 13.07 0.63
N TYR A 156 8.87 11.75 0.63
CA TYR A 156 9.37 10.96 1.74
C TYR A 156 10.62 10.17 1.32
N GLN A 157 11.69 10.25 2.09
CA GLN A 157 12.95 9.59 1.81
C GLN A 157 13.22 8.53 2.87
N PHE A 158 13.04 7.27 2.53
CA PHE A 158 13.28 6.12 3.40
C PHE A 158 13.94 4.98 2.63
N PRO A 159 14.77 4.15 3.29
CA PRO A 159 15.29 2.94 2.67
C PRO A 159 14.16 1.92 2.44
N ILE A 160 14.36 1.02 1.47
CA ILE A 160 13.54 -0.18 1.36
C ILE A 160 13.69 -1.03 2.63
N CYS A 161 12.68 -1.81 2.96
CA CYS A 161 12.71 -2.69 4.12
C CYS A 161 13.82 -3.75 3.99
N HIS A 162 14.75 -3.77 4.96
CA HIS A 162 15.83 -4.75 5.09
C HIS A 162 15.80 -5.48 6.42
N GLU A 163 14.67 -5.49 7.11
CA GLU A 163 14.53 -6.15 8.41
C GLU A 163 14.86 -7.64 8.30
N LYS A 164 15.58 -8.16 9.30
CA LYS A 164 15.77 -9.60 9.47
C LYS A 164 14.39 -10.22 9.68
N GLY A 165 14.04 -11.23 8.87
CA GLY A 165 12.70 -11.84 8.91
C GLY A 165 11.69 -11.22 7.96
N ARG A 166 12.10 -10.30 7.06
CA ARG A 166 11.24 -9.87 5.97
C ARG A 166 10.77 -11.07 5.15
N PHE A 167 9.46 -11.26 5.05
CA PHE A 167 8.85 -12.39 4.32
C PHE A 167 8.01 -11.94 3.13
N HIS A 168 7.53 -10.69 3.11
CA HIS A 168 6.74 -10.19 2.00
C HIS A 168 7.64 -9.43 1.00
N PRO A 169 7.57 -9.74 -0.31
CA PRO A 169 8.50 -9.21 -1.31
C PRO A 169 8.40 -7.69 -1.49
N THR A 170 7.21 -7.12 -1.33
CA THR A 170 6.94 -5.69 -1.51
C THR A 170 6.66 -4.96 -0.20
N GLN A 171 7.10 -5.52 0.94
CA GLN A 171 6.89 -4.92 2.26
C GLN A 171 7.34 -3.46 2.29
N LYS A 172 6.41 -2.56 2.63
CA LYS A 172 6.70 -1.13 2.82
C LYS A 172 7.53 -0.89 4.09
N PRO A 173 8.45 0.08 4.09
CA PRO A 173 9.25 0.39 5.27
C PRO A 173 8.39 0.97 6.39
N TYR A 174 8.59 0.45 7.60
CA TYR A 174 7.86 0.89 8.79
C TYR A 174 7.94 2.41 9.04
N PRO A 175 9.09 3.10 8.91
CA PRO A 175 9.15 4.55 9.12
C PRO A 175 8.28 5.36 8.14
N LEU A 176 8.10 4.88 6.90
CA LEU A 176 7.21 5.53 5.94
C LEU A 176 5.75 5.42 6.39
N MET A 177 5.31 4.21 6.76
CA MET A 177 3.92 4.00 7.18
C MET A 177 3.64 4.74 8.49
N TRP A 178 4.59 4.75 9.42
CA TRP A 178 4.53 5.56 10.64
C TRP A 178 4.29 7.04 10.33
N ALA A 179 5.15 7.65 9.50
CA ALA A 179 5.07 9.07 9.16
C ALA A 179 3.73 9.45 8.50
N LEU A 180 3.20 8.58 7.62
CA LEU A 180 1.92 8.81 6.96
C LEU A 180 0.75 8.71 7.96
N ILE A 181 0.76 7.72 8.85
CA ILE A 181 -0.29 7.55 9.86
C ILE A 181 -0.27 8.71 10.88
N GLU A 182 0.91 9.07 11.38
CA GLU A 182 1.07 10.16 12.36
C GLU A 182 0.52 11.48 11.82
N LYS A 183 0.81 11.81 10.55
CA LYS A 183 0.36 13.05 9.93
C LYS A 183 -1.13 13.10 9.61
N HIS A 184 -1.72 11.98 9.24
CA HIS A 184 -3.08 11.93 8.69
C HIS A 184 -4.11 11.30 9.62
N SER A 185 -3.74 11.06 10.88
CA SER A 185 -4.66 10.55 11.91
C SER A 185 -4.27 11.01 13.31
N ASN A 186 -5.17 10.85 14.27
CA ASN A 186 -4.96 11.12 15.69
C ASN A 186 -4.98 9.82 16.51
N ALA A 187 -4.46 9.85 17.73
CA ALA A 187 -4.61 8.71 18.66
C ALA A 187 -6.10 8.38 18.86
N GLY A 188 -6.42 7.08 18.81
CA GLY A 188 -7.79 6.58 18.88
C GLY A 188 -8.52 6.46 17.55
N ASP A 189 -8.05 7.10 16.48
CA ASP A 189 -8.59 6.99 15.13
C ASP A 189 -8.45 5.55 14.57
N VAL A 190 -9.27 5.22 13.59
CA VAL A 190 -9.28 3.92 12.91
C VAL A 190 -8.54 4.01 11.58
N VAL A 191 -7.48 3.22 11.46
CA VAL A 191 -6.70 3.05 10.22
C VAL A 191 -7.11 1.76 9.52
N LEU A 192 -7.42 1.84 8.23
CA LEU A 192 -7.79 0.70 7.39
C LEU A 192 -6.68 0.41 6.37
N ASP A 193 -6.26 -0.86 6.31
CA ASP A 193 -5.42 -1.41 5.25
C ASP A 193 -6.01 -2.71 4.72
N THR A 194 -6.48 -2.69 3.48
CA THR A 194 -7.17 -3.83 2.85
C THR A 194 -6.26 -4.75 2.04
N PHE A 195 -4.96 -4.46 2.01
CA PHE A 195 -3.91 -5.26 1.38
C PHE A 195 -2.69 -5.28 2.31
N ALA A 196 -2.88 -5.82 3.52
CA ALA A 196 -1.95 -5.61 4.62
C ALA A 196 -0.58 -6.28 4.44
N GLY A 197 -0.48 -7.33 3.62
CA GLY A 197 0.76 -8.05 3.37
C GLY A 197 1.45 -8.46 4.67
N ALA A 198 2.57 -7.82 4.97
CA ALA A 198 3.31 -8.03 6.22
C ALA A 198 2.75 -7.26 7.43
N ALA A 199 1.57 -6.66 7.34
CA ALA A 199 0.89 -5.85 8.34
C ALA A 199 1.68 -4.62 8.84
N THR A 200 2.58 -4.08 8.05
CA THR A 200 3.41 -2.93 8.47
C THR A 200 2.56 -1.71 8.85
N THR A 201 1.52 -1.42 8.08
CA THR A 201 0.53 -0.35 8.37
C THR A 201 -0.17 -0.58 9.70
N LEU A 202 -0.63 -1.81 9.94
CA LEU A 202 -1.39 -2.15 11.16
C LEU A 202 -0.52 -2.09 12.40
N ILE A 203 0.76 -2.52 12.30
CA ILE A 203 1.74 -2.43 13.38
C ILE A 203 2.05 -0.96 13.69
N ALA A 204 2.25 -0.13 12.67
CA ALA A 204 2.49 1.29 12.85
C ALA A 204 1.28 1.99 13.49
N ALA A 205 0.06 1.66 13.07
CA ALA A 205 -1.17 2.16 13.67
C ALA A 205 -1.27 1.76 15.15
N LYS A 206 -1.05 0.48 15.48
CA LYS A 206 -1.04 -0.02 16.87
C LYS A 206 -0.06 0.76 17.76
N ASN A 207 1.17 0.91 17.29
CA ASN A 207 2.23 1.57 18.06
C ASN A 207 2.00 3.07 18.22
N LEU A 208 1.30 3.71 17.28
CA LEU A 208 0.84 5.09 17.36
C LEU A 208 -0.46 5.27 18.15
N GLN A 209 -0.95 4.21 18.83
CA GLN A 209 -2.22 4.24 19.58
C GLN A 209 -3.47 4.49 18.71
N ARG A 210 -3.42 4.14 17.43
CA ARG A 210 -4.58 4.07 16.54
C ARG A 210 -5.18 2.67 16.61
N LYS A 211 -6.49 2.59 16.39
CA LYS A 211 -7.16 1.33 16.10
C LYS A 211 -6.86 0.93 14.67
N TYR A 212 -6.88 -0.35 14.36
CA TYR A 212 -6.68 -0.80 12.99
C TYR A 212 -7.74 -1.82 12.57
N ILE A 213 -8.02 -1.79 11.28
CA ILE A 213 -8.78 -2.81 10.56
C ILE A 213 -7.95 -3.17 9.34
N GLY A 214 -7.76 -4.47 9.07
CA GLY A 214 -7.04 -4.90 7.88
C GLY A 214 -7.38 -6.31 7.46
N CYS A 215 -7.00 -6.65 6.23
CA CYS A 215 -7.06 -8.01 5.73
C CYS A 215 -5.86 -8.35 4.84
N GLU A 216 -5.64 -9.65 4.74
CA GLU A 216 -4.70 -10.27 3.81
C GLU A 216 -5.40 -11.49 3.20
N LEU A 217 -5.29 -11.63 1.88
CA LEU A 217 -5.93 -12.72 1.16
C LEU A 217 -5.11 -14.01 1.25
N ASP A 218 -3.79 -13.88 1.08
CA ASP A 218 -2.88 -15.01 1.11
C ASP A 218 -2.72 -15.53 2.54
N LYS A 219 -3.03 -16.81 2.73
CA LYS A 219 -3.01 -17.41 4.07
C LYS A 219 -1.61 -17.44 4.69
N GLU A 220 -0.57 -17.68 3.90
CA GLU A 220 0.81 -17.74 4.42
C GLU A 220 1.26 -16.37 4.90
N TYR A 221 0.96 -15.32 4.13
CA TYR A 221 1.23 -13.94 4.55
C TYR A 221 0.37 -13.52 5.73
N TYR A 222 -0.90 -13.89 5.75
CA TYR A 222 -1.79 -13.64 6.89
C TYR A 222 -1.24 -14.23 8.19
N ASP A 223 -0.90 -15.53 8.20
CA ASP A 223 -0.41 -16.22 9.41
C ASP A 223 0.86 -15.54 9.97
N LYS A 224 1.83 -15.21 9.09
CA LYS A 224 3.06 -14.51 9.48
C LYS A 224 2.81 -13.08 9.96
N ALA A 225 1.89 -12.38 9.33
CA ALA A 225 1.51 -11.02 9.70
C ALA A 225 0.75 -10.98 11.04
N GLU A 226 -0.12 -11.96 11.29
CA GLU A 226 -0.82 -12.12 12.57
C GLU A 226 0.17 -12.34 13.72
N GLU A 227 1.21 -13.15 13.49
CA GLU A 227 2.27 -13.36 14.48
C GLU A 227 3.03 -12.07 14.80
N ARG A 228 3.30 -11.23 13.79
CA ARG A 228 3.93 -9.92 14.00
C ARG A 228 3.04 -8.92 14.76
N LEU A 229 1.74 -9.08 14.70
CA LEU A 229 0.76 -8.21 15.39
C LEU A 229 0.56 -8.54 16.86
N LYS A 230 0.97 -9.73 17.32
CA LYS A 230 0.94 -10.14 18.73
C LYS A 230 1.92 -9.32 19.55
#